data_eb2f317df83151120c718cd2bcb1f20b
#
_entry.id   eb2f317df83151120c718cd2bcb1f20b
#
_cell.length_a   1.000
_cell.length_b   1.000
_cell.length_c   1.000
_cell.angle_alpha   90.00
_cell.angle_beta   90.00
_cell.angle_gamma   90.00
#
_symmetry.space_group_name_H-M   'P 1'
#
loop_
_entity.id
_entity.type
_entity.pdbx_description
1 polymer ?
#
loop_
_entity_poly.entity_id
_entity_poly.type
_entity_poly.pdbx_seq_one_letter_code
_entity_poly.pdbx_strand_id
1 'polypeptide(L)'
;MAGGRFRTVELKQLRGLEFEQQAAVIKEAAERYNVTHIAIDGQGVGEAVWQIVKNWFPAAICYQMSLSSKRALVLKMLQVIRAGRWEYDRSEQGLVRAFNAVRKVVTPGGFITYETDRSRGVSHGDMAWATMLSIINEPLGQESGGGGFAMGW
;
A
#
# COMPACT_ATOMS: atom_id res chain seq x y z
N MET A 1 9.76 15.54 19.59
CA MET A 1 8.53 14.74 19.46
C MET A 1 8.73 13.62 18.47
N ALA A 2 8.87 12.43 18.99
CA ALA A 2 9.00 11.27 18.13
C ALA A 2 7.61 10.75 17.74
N GLY A 3 7.08 11.18 16.64
CA GLY A 3 6.04 10.40 15.99
C GLY A 3 6.62 9.07 15.58
N GLY A 4 5.88 7.95 15.68
CA GLY A 4 6.35 6.63 15.34
C GLY A 4 6.99 6.58 13.94
N ARG A 5 7.98 5.73 13.76
CA ARG A 5 8.61 5.48 12.46
C ARG A 5 7.94 4.31 11.79
N PHE A 6 7.82 4.39 10.48
CA PHE A 6 7.31 3.30 9.64
C PHE A 6 8.49 2.62 8.96
N ARG A 7 8.58 1.33 9.09
CA ARG A 7 9.62 0.55 8.42
C ARG A 7 9.00 -0.48 7.50
N THR A 8 9.38 -0.45 6.23
CA THR A 8 9.08 -1.51 5.29
C THR A 8 9.97 -2.71 5.62
N VAL A 9 9.38 -3.78 6.13
CA VAL A 9 10.11 -4.98 6.56
C VAL A 9 10.16 -6.06 5.51
N GLU A 10 9.17 -6.12 4.63
CA GLU A 10 9.10 -7.11 3.54
C GLU A 10 8.29 -6.56 2.37
N LEU A 11 8.78 -6.83 1.16
CA LEU A 11 8.10 -6.56 -0.11
C LEU A 11 8.07 -7.84 -0.94
N LYS A 12 6.89 -8.19 -1.43
CA LYS A 12 6.72 -9.31 -2.35
C LYS A 12 5.90 -8.89 -3.56
N GLN A 13 6.35 -9.30 -4.74
CA GLN A 13 5.56 -9.21 -5.97
C GLN A 13 4.95 -10.57 -6.25
N LEU A 14 3.61 -10.62 -6.31
CA LEU A 14 2.86 -11.84 -6.59
C LEU A 14 2.42 -11.80 -8.05
N ARG A 15 3.08 -12.57 -8.90
CA ARG A 15 2.76 -12.66 -10.33
C ARG A 15 2.38 -14.08 -10.69
N GLY A 16 1.32 -14.24 -11.50
CA GLY A 16 0.89 -15.54 -11.97
C GLY A 16 0.32 -16.48 -10.90
N LEU A 17 -0.09 -15.94 -9.75
CA LEU A 17 -0.72 -16.70 -8.68
C LEU A 17 -2.25 -16.56 -8.75
N GLU A 18 -2.94 -17.65 -8.48
CA GLU A 18 -4.39 -17.66 -8.30
C GLU A 18 -4.77 -16.94 -6.98
N PHE A 19 -6.05 -16.56 -6.84
CA PHE A 19 -6.54 -15.75 -5.71
C PHE A 19 -6.27 -16.43 -4.36
N GLU A 20 -6.48 -17.74 -4.28
CA GLU A 20 -6.24 -18.54 -3.09
C GLU A 20 -4.76 -18.57 -2.73
N GLN A 21 -3.88 -18.65 -3.71
CA GLN A 21 -2.43 -18.63 -3.51
C GLN A 21 -1.97 -17.26 -3.02
N GLN A 22 -2.52 -16.17 -3.57
CA GLN A 22 -2.24 -14.81 -3.11
C GLN A 22 -2.70 -14.62 -1.67
N ALA A 23 -3.92 -15.05 -1.34
CA ALA A 23 -4.44 -15.00 0.03
C ALA A 23 -3.62 -15.84 1.00
N ALA A 24 -3.09 -16.99 0.57
CA ALA A 24 -2.20 -17.82 1.38
C ALA A 24 -0.87 -17.13 1.71
N VAL A 25 -0.29 -16.38 0.75
CA VAL A 25 0.92 -15.58 0.98
C VAL A 25 0.67 -14.49 2.02
N ILE A 26 -0.49 -13.83 1.96
CA ILE A 26 -0.89 -12.83 2.97
C ILE A 26 -1.02 -13.48 4.35
N LYS A 27 -1.65 -14.65 4.43
CA LYS A 27 -1.83 -15.39 5.68
C LYS A 27 -0.49 -15.78 6.30
N GLU A 28 0.43 -16.31 5.49
CA GLU A 28 1.79 -16.64 5.93
C GLU A 28 2.52 -15.41 6.51
N ALA A 29 2.42 -14.25 5.84
CA ALA A 29 2.99 -13.02 6.37
C ALA A 29 2.32 -12.60 7.68
N ALA A 30 1.00 -12.72 7.79
CA ALA A 30 0.25 -12.39 9.00
C ALA A 30 0.60 -13.31 10.19
N GLU A 31 0.97 -14.55 9.91
CA GLU A 31 1.44 -15.52 10.94
C GLU A 31 2.87 -15.23 11.41
N ARG A 32 3.73 -14.68 10.52
CA ARG A 32 5.12 -14.30 10.88
C ARG A 32 5.22 -12.96 11.61
N TYR A 33 4.34 -12.04 11.32
CA TYR A 33 4.33 -10.69 11.88
C TYR A 33 3.08 -10.47 12.73
N ASN A 34 3.17 -9.62 13.75
CA ASN A 34 2.00 -9.19 14.50
C ASN A 34 1.19 -8.17 13.67
N VAL A 35 0.43 -8.66 12.71
CA VAL A 35 -0.36 -7.83 11.79
C VAL A 35 -1.64 -7.37 12.47
N THR A 36 -1.85 -6.07 12.55
CA THR A 36 -3.05 -5.44 13.12
C THR A 36 -3.95 -4.82 12.07
N HIS A 37 -3.45 -4.66 10.84
CA HIS A 37 -4.17 -4.03 9.75
C HIS A 37 -3.82 -4.69 8.42
N ILE A 38 -4.83 -5.01 7.62
CA ILE A 38 -4.68 -5.47 6.24
C ILE A 38 -5.56 -4.60 5.34
N ALA A 39 -4.96 -3.93 4.36
CA ALA A 39 -5.67 -3.19 3.34
C ALA A 39 -5.32 -3.76 1.96
N ILE A 40 -6.33 -4.02 1.16
CA ILE A 40 -6.21 -4.58 -0.18
C ILE A 40 -6.85 -3.62 -1.17
N ASP A 41 -6.13 -3.30 -2.25
CA ASP A 41 -6.71 -2.54 -3.37
C ASP A 41 -7.87 -3.33 -3.98
N GLY A 42 -9.07 -2.79 -3.89
CA GLY A 42 -10.30 -3.44 -4.35
C GLY A 42 -10.49 -3.42 -5.87
N GLN A 43 -9.56 -2.89 -6.63
CA GLN A 43 -9.66 -2.90 -8.08
C GLN A 43 -9.23 -4.26 -8.67
N GLY A 44 -9.91 -4.67 -9.73
CA GLY A 44 -9.57 -5.90 -10.44
C GLY A 44 -9.63 -7.14 -9.54
N VAL A 45 -8.53 -7.86 -9.44
CA VAL A 45 -8.43 -9.13 -8.68
C VAL A 45 -8.42 -8.94 -7.17
N GLY A 46 -8.15 -7.73 -6.69
CA GLY A 46 -8.00 -7.47 -5.26
C GLY A 46 -9.27 -7.73 -4.46
N GLU A 47 -10.44 -7.46 -5.01
CA GLU A 47 -11.71 -7.77 -4.35
C GLU A 47 -11.87 -9.28 -4.10
N ALA A 48 -11.51 -10.13 -5.06
CA ALA A 48 -11.58 -11.57 -4.91
C ALA A 48 -10.64 -12.08 -3.81
N VAL A 49 -9.42 -11.57 -3.77
CA VAL A 49 -8.45 -11.91 -2.70
C VAL A 49 -8.94 -11.42 -1.34
N TRP A 50 -9.49 -10.20 -1.26
CA TRP A 50 -10.07 -9.70 -0.02
C TRP A 50 -11.22 -10.57 0.49
N GLN A 51 -12.10 -11.08 -0.37
CA GLN A 51 -13.17 -11.99 0.01
C GLN A 51 -12.64 -13.25 0.72
N ILE A 52 -11.49 -13.74 0.33
CA ILE A 52 -10.84 -14.89 0.98
C ILE A 52 -10.20 -14.46 2.30
N VAL A 53 -9.45 -13.36 2.30
CA VAL A 53 -8.71 -12.87 3.47
C VAL A 53 -9.65 -12.53 4.62
N LYS A 54 -10.79 -11.90 4.36
CA LYS A 54 -11.75 -11.52 5.41
C LYS A 54 -12.33 -12.70 6.19
N ASN A 55 -12.27 -13.93 5.66
CA ASN A 55 -12.75 -15.10 6.37
C ASN A 55 -11.90 -15.43 7.61
N TRP A 56 -10.61 -15.09 7.58
CA TRP A 56 -9.69 -15.31 8.70
C TRP A 56 -9.16 -14.00 9.32
N PHE A 57 -9.31 -12.87 8.62
CA PHE A 57 -9.03 -11.53 9.13
C PHE A 57 -10.21 -10.60 8.84
N PRO A 58 -11.29 -10.66 9.64
CA PRO A 58 -12.54 -9.92 9.36
C PRO A 58 -12.38 -8.40 9.27
N ALA A 59 -11.33 -7.85 9.91
CA ALA A 59 -11.00 -6.42 9.87
C ALA A 59 -10.26 -5.98 8.59
N ALA A 60 -9.98 -6.90 7.65
CA ALA A 60 -9.35 -6.56 6.38
C ALA A 60 -10.20 -5.57 5.58
N ILE A 61 -9.57 -4.55 5.04
CA ILE A 61 -10.22 -3.47 4.28
C ILE A 61 -10.03 -3.71 2.78
N CYS A 62 -11.14 -3.72 2.05
CA CYS A 62 -11.14 -3.58 0.60
C CYS A 62 -11.15 -2.09 0.26
N TYR A 63 -10.00 -1.55 -0.12
CA TYR A 63 -9.84 -0.12 -0.32
C TYR A 63 -10.19 0.29 -1.75
N GLN A 64 -11.14 1.20 -1.89
CA GLN A 64 -11.55 1.71 -3.19
C GLN A 64 -10.63 2.84 -3.64
N MET A 65 -9.90 2.61 -4.74
CA MET A 65 -8.93 3.53 -5.31
C MET A 65 -9.60 4.59 -6.18
N SER A 66 -10.41 5.45 -5.58
CA SER A 66 -11.01 6.62 -6.23
C SER A 66 -9.98 7.75 -6.43
N LEU A 67 -10.35 8.78 -7.19
CA LEU A 67 -9.50 9.97 -7.35
C LEU A 67 -9.17 10.64 -6.01
N SER A 68 -10.16 10.76 -5.13
CA SER A 68 -9.98 11.37 -3.80
C SER A 68 -9.17 10.48 -2.86
N SER A 69 -9.36 9.17 -2.89
CA SER A 69 -8.60 8.26 -2.04
C SER A 69 -7.13 8.14 -2.46
N LYS A 70 -6.84 8.13 -3.75
CA LYS A 70 -5.47 8.21 -4.27
C LYS A 70 -4.75 9.48 -3.79
N ARG A 71 -5.46 10.63 -3.86
CA ARG A 71 -4.93 11.89 -3.34
C ARG A 71 -4.64 11.81 -1.84
N ALA A 72 -5.56 11.28 -1.06
CA ALA A 72 -5.38 11.15 0.39
C ALA A 72 -4.19 10.26 0.75
N LEU A 73 -4.02 9.12 0.08
CA LEU A 73 -2.88 8.22 0.25
C LEU A 73 -1.55 8.92 -0.01
N VAL A 74 -1.43 9.60 -1.15
CA VAL A 74 -0.19 10.29 -1.54
C VAL A 74 0.13 11.43 -0.57
N LEU A 75 -0.85 12.23 -0.19
CA LEU A 75 -0.62 13.33 0.76
C LEU A 75 -0.17 12.82 2.12
N LYS A 76 -0.76 11.74 2.62
CA LYS A 76 -0.33 11.10 3.86
C LYS A 76 1.11 10.59 3.76
N MET A 77 1.45 9.89 2.69
CA MET A 77 2.81 9.38 2.49
C MET A 77 3.83 10.51 2.37
N LEU A 78 3.49 11.60 1.69
CA LEU A 78 4.36 12.79 1.60
C LEU A 78 4.65 13.40 2.99
N GLN A 79 3.67 13.42 3.89
CA GLN A 79 3.89 13.89 5.26
C GLN A 79 4.87 12.97 6.00
N VAL A 80 4.73 11.67 5.86
CA VAL A 80 5.63 10.67 6.46
C VAL A 80 7.06 10.81 5.93
N ILE A 81 7.21 10.95 4.61
CA ILE A 81 8.53 11.11 3.95
C ILE A 81 9.19 12.42 4.39
N ARG A 82 8.46 13.55 4.34
CA ARG A 82 9.00 14.86 4.72
C ARG A 82 9.42 14.94 6.19
N ALA A 83 8.73 14.19 7.05
CA ALA A 83 9.09 14.08 8.46
C ALA A 83 10.26 13.10 8.73
N GLY A 84 10.80 12.44 7.70
CA GLY A 84 11.87 11.45 7.85
C GLY A 84 11.45 10.21 8.66
N ARG A 85 10.17 9.86 8.61
CA ARG A 85 9.56 8.80 9.44
C ARG A 85 9.42 7.47 8.73
N TRP A 86 9.85 7.35 7.48
CA TRP A 86 9.79 6.11 6.72
C TRP A 86 11.18 5.57 6.47
N GLU A 87 11.35 4.29 6.77
CA GLU A 87 12.60 3.54 6.58
C GLU A 87 12.33 2.32 5.68
N TYR A 88 13.25 2.02 4.81
CA TYR A 88 13.23 0.83 3.95
C TYR A 88 14.65 0.36 3.66
N ASP A 89 14.80 -0.89 3.23
CA ASP A 89 16.11 -1.42 2.88
C ASP A 89 16.66 -0.74 1.62
N ARG A 90 17.91 -0.29 1.69
CA ARG A 90 18.57 0.41 0.58
C ARG A 90 18.67 -0.42 -0.70
N SER A 91 18.66 -1.74 -0.59
CA SER A 91 18.67 -2.66 -1.74
C SER A 91 17.36 -2.67 -2.53
N GLU A 92 16.26 -2.18 -1.94
CA GLU A 92 14.92 -2.14 -2.54
C GLU A 92 14.76 -1.04 -3.61
N GLN A 93 15.59 -1.10 -4.64
CA GLN A 93 15.58 -0.13 -5.75
C GLN A 93 14.24 -0.12 -6.52
N GLY A 94 13.53 -1.25 -6.54
CA GLY A 94 12.20 -1.35 -7.12
C GLY A 94 11.17 -0.46 -6.42
N LEU A 95 11.26 -0.33 -5.09
CA LEU A 95 10.41 0.53 -4.30
C LEU A 95 10.62 2.01 -4.63
N VAL A 96 11.87 2.44 -4.76
CA VAL A 96 12.22 3.81 -5.16
C VAL A 96 11.66 4.13 -6.56
N ARG A 97 11.83 3.22 -7.52
CA ARG A 97 11.27 3.38 -8.87
C ARG A 97 9.75 3.44 -8.86
N ALA A 98 9.09 2.65 -8.01
CA ALA A 98 7.63 2.66 -7.87
C ALA A 98 7.12 4.02 -7.39
N PHE A 99 7.75 4.61 -6.39
CA PHE A 99 7.39 5.96 -5.92
C PHE A 99 7.65 7.04 -6.97
N ASN A 100 8.76 6.93 -7.71
CA ASN A 100 9.09 7.86 -8.79
C ASN A 100 8.14 7.74 -10.00
N ALA A 101 7.40 6.65 -10.13
CA ALA A 101 6.39 6.47 -11.18
C ALA A 101 5.05 7.14 -10.85
N VAL A 102 4.80 7.52 -9.59
CA VAL A 102 3.57 8.22 -9.19
C VAL A 102 3.63 9.67 -9.66
N ARG A 103 2.62 10.09 -10.42
CA ARG A 103 2.52 11.42 -11.03
C ARG A 103 1.29 12.16 -10.54
N LYS A 104 1.45 13.47 -10.31
CA LYS A 104 0.33 14.38 -10.10
C LYS A 104 -0.43 14.56 -11.42
N VAL A 105 -1.74 14.42 -11.37
CA VAL A 105 -2.65 14.60 -12.49
C VAL A 105 -3.73 15.59 -12.10
N VAL A 106 -4.06 16.51 -13.02
CA VAL A 106 -5.20 17.41 -12.88
C VAL A 106 -6.28 16.95 -13.86
N THR A 107 -7.46 16.64 -13.34
CA THR A 107 -8.59 16.24 -14.17
C THR A 107 -9.12 17.42 -14.98
N PRO A 108 -9.91 17.20 -16.04
CA PRO A 108 -10.55 18.30 -16.79
C PRO A 108 -11.37 19.24 -15.92
N GLY A 109 -11.96 18.76 -14.82
CA GLY A 109 -12.67 19.56 -13.83
C GLY A 109 -11.79 20.28 -12.80
N GLY A 110 -10.47 20.22 -12.93
CA GLY A 110 -9.51 20.88 -12.04
C GLY A 110 -9.20 20.13 -10.73
N PHE A 111 -9.72 18.90 -10.55
CA PHE A 111 -9.41 18.08 -9.37
C PHE A 111 -8.00 17.51 -9.46
N ILE A 112 -7.23 17.65 -8.38
CA ILE A 112 -5.87 17.12 -8.29
C ILE A 112 -5.92 15.70 -7.73
N THR A 113 -5.38 14.76 -8.48
CA THR A 113 -5.19 13.36 -8.06
C THR A 113 -3.80 12.87 -8.44
N TYR A 114 -3.54 11.58 -8.25
CA TYR A 114 -2.26 10.96 -8.58
C TYR A 114 -2.49 9.64 -9.29
N GLU A 115 -1.64 9.35 -10.24
CA GLU A 115 -1.66 8.12 -11.01
C GLU A 115 -0.24 7.61 -11.26
N THR A 116 -0.13 6.35 -11.61
CA THR A 116 1.14 5.77 -12.04
C THR A 116 1.30 5.92 -13.52
N ASP A 117 2.48 6.34 -13.95
CA ASP A 117 2.86 6.37 -15.36
C ASP A 117 2.93 4.94 -15.90
N ARG A 118 2.05 4.61 -16.82
CA ARG A 118 1.95 3.31 -17.50
C ARG A 118 2.66 3.28 -18.85
N SER A 119 3.31 4.37 -19.26
CA SER A 119 3.87 4.55 -20.60
C SER A 119 4.97 3.54 -20.97
N ARG A 120 5.51 2.80 -20.01
CA ARG A 120 6.57 1.81 -20.19
C ARG A 120 6.14 0.36 -20.01
N GLY A 121 4.85 0.08 -20.05
CA GLY A 121 4.29 -1.30 -20.11
C GLY A 121 4.51 -2.20 -18.89
N VAL A 122 5.04 -1.69 -17.80
CA VAL A 122 5.22 -2.43 -16.54
C VAL A 122 4.58 -1.63 -15.42
N SER A 123 3.71 -2.27 -14.64
CA SER A 123 3.10 -1.69 -13.45
C SER A 123 4.17 -1.49 -12.37
N HIS A 124 4.93 -0.40 -12.47
CA HIS A 124 5.97 -0.08 -11.48
C HIS A 124 5.42 0.59 -10.21
N GLY A 125 4.14 0.97 -10.20
CA GLY A 125 3.53 1.71 -9.11
C GLY A 125 2.94 0.85 -8.00
N ASP A 126 2.75 -0.44 -8.22
CA ASP A 126 2.01 -1.31 -7.28
C ASP A 126 2.66 -1.34 -5.88
N MET A 127 3.98 -1.40 -5.82
CA MET A 127 4.70 -1.36 -4.54
C MET A 127 4.52 -0.03 -3.80
N ALA A 128 4.42 1.10 -4.53
CA ALA A 128 4.16 2.40 -3.92
C ALA A 128 2.74 2.47 -3.35
N TRP A 129 1.74 2.04 -4.09
CA TRP A 129 0.35 1.99 -3.63
C TRP A 129 0.17 1.04 -2.45
N ALA A 130 0.76 -0.14 -2.49
CA ALA A 130 0.74 -1.09 -1.37
C ALA A 130 1.40 -0.49 -0.11
N THR A 131 2.54 0.17 -0.25
CA THR A 131 3.20 0.85 0.86
C THR A 131 2.33 1.96 1.45
N MET A 132 1.69 2.78 0.62
CA MET A 132 0.75 3.81 1.07
C MET A 132 -0.46 3.22 1.79
N LEU A 133 -1.03 2.13 1.29
CA LEU A 133 -2.14 1.42 1.94
C LEU A 133 -1.75 0.84 3.30
N SER A 134 -0.50 0.40 3.48
CA SER A 134 -0.04 -0.20 4.74
C SER A 134 -0.04 0.78 5.92
N ILE A 135 0.00 2.08 5.65
CA ILE A 135 0.01 3.13 6.67
C ILE A 135 -1.30 3.93 6.76
N ILE A 136 -2.33 3.57 6.00
CA ILE A 136 -3.52 4.41 5.89
C ILE A 136 -4.24 4.61 7.23
N ASN A 137 -4.27 3.59 8.06
CA ASN A 137 -4.93 3.62 9.37
C ASN A 137 -4.05 4.17 10.49
N GLU A 138 -2.77 4.42 10.21
CA GLU A 138 -1.85 4.90 11.23
C GLU A 138 -2.04 6.40 11.48
N PRO A 139 -2.30 6.83 12.71
CA PRO A 139 -2.40 8.25 13.02
C PRO A 139 -1.03 8.92 12.90
N LEU A 140 -0.97 10.02 12.18
CA LEU A 140 0.24 10.84 12.11
C LEU A 140 0.43 11.57 13.44
N GLY A 141 1.46 11.21 14.20
CA GLY A 141 1.83 11.88 15.46
C GLY A 141 1.53 11.07 16.74
N GLN A 142 1.02 9.86 16.66
CA GLN A 142 0.93 8.94 17.79
C GLN A 142 1.94 7.79 17.62
N GLU A 143 2.47 7.31 18.74
CA GLU A 143 3.23 6.05 18.75
C GLU A 143 2.23 4.91 18.51
N SER A 144 2.34 4.25 17.36
CA SER A 144 1.53 3.08 17.07
C SER A 144 2.40 1.83 17.18
N GLY A 145 1.98 0.90 18.01
CA GLY A 145 2.63 -0.40 18.19
C GLY A 145 2.13 -1.49 17.24
N GLY A 146 1.45 -1.12 16.15
CA GLY A 146 0.84 -2.07 15.20
C GLY A 146 1.55 -2.14 13.86
N GLY A 147 1.54 -3.32 13.24
CA GLY A 147 2.01 -3.55 11.88
C GLY A 147 0.90 -3.43 10.85
N GLY A 148 1.15 -2.71 9.76
CA GLY A 148 0.26 -2.64 8.60
C GLY A 148 0.72 -3.54 7.47
N PHE A 149 -0.21 -4.17 6.79
CA PHE A 149 0.00 -4.94 5.58
C PHE A 149 -0.94 -4.47 4.48
N ALA A 150 -0.42 -4.27 3.29
CA ALA A 150 -1.21 -3.91 2.13
C ALA A 150 -0.73 -4.62 0.87
N MET A 151 -1.65 -4.87 -0.04
CA MET A 151 -1.38 -5.41 -1.37
C MET A 151 -1.98 -4.50 -2.44
N GLY A 152 -1.21 -4.28 -3.51
CA GLY A 152 -1.63 -3.65 -4.74
C GLY A 152 -1.33 -4.58 -5.93
N TRP A 153 -2.16 -4.50 -6.96
CA TRP A 153 -2.05 -5.28 -8.19
C TRP A 153 -1.80 -4.39 -9.41
#